data_324b12cbd1a0a291ba197edce15fe8c3
#
_entry.id   324b12cbd1a0a291ba197edce15fe8c3
#
_cell.length_a   1.000
_cell.length_b   1.000
_cell.length_c   1.000
_cell.angle_alpha   90.00
_cell.angle_beta   90.00
_cell.angle_gamma   90.00
#
_symmetry.space_group_name_H-M   'P 1'
#
loop_
_entity.id
_entity.type
_entity.pdbx_description
1 polymer ?
#
loop_
_entity_poly.entity_id
_entity_poly.type
_entity_poly.pdbx_seq_one_letter_code
_entity_poly.pdbx_strand_id
1 'polypeptide(L)'
;MNKVNICVIGLGGVGGYFGGKLAHTFSSNSDSSANVFFVARGRHLEAIREKGLIVKSPEFGTITCTPTLATERISELPQIDVFLITVKGYDLTEASISMRDRVGEHTLILAPLNGADIQEKLRITVQGGIILPSCVYISSYIEKPGVIQTGKPGKIIFGKDPLHPDDTPYELFRLFQKSSIDYEWKEDANPAIWEKYIFIASFSLISAYYNRTLGEILEKPSLKKEVIAIMNEIKSIASKKKIQLPDEIVDLSVKKATLFPPDTQTSLQRDLSQKKDKSELDLFGGTILYLGKEVGISTPTTGKIYQELEKISSSLGTPEVSG
;
A
#
# COMPACT_ATOMS: atom_id res chain seq x y z
N MET A 1 -20.28 26.10 -4.36
CA MET A 1 -19.58 24.92 -4.91
C MET A 1 -19.93 23.74 -4.04
N ASN A 2 -20.21 22.58 -4.61
CA ASN A 2 -20.41 21.35 -3.81
C ASN A 2 -19.09 20.96 -3.13
N LYS A 3 -19.18 20.42 -1.91
CA LYS A 3 -18.01 19.91 -1.20
C LYS A 3 -17.52 18.63 -1.85
N VAL A 4 -16.21 18.45 -1.92
CA VAL A 4 -15.59 17.20 -2.40
C VAL A 4 -15.69 16.15 -1.31
N ASN A 5 -16.19 14.98 -1.61
CA ASN A 5 -16.30 13.85 -0.70
C ASN A 5 -15.08 12.92 -0.86
N ILE A 6 -14.24 12.86 0.17
CA ILE A 6 -13.03 12.03 0.21
C ILE A 6 -13.27 10.87 1.15
N CYS A 7 -13.05 9.63 0.72
CA CYS A 7 -13.15 8.46 1.56
C CYS A 7 -11.78 7.78 1.69
N VAL A 8 -11.31 7.59 2.92
CA VAL A 8 -10.11 6.81 3.23
C VAL A 8 -10.52 5.45 3.77
N ILE A 9 -10.22 4.40 3.02
CA ILE A 9 -10.53 3.01 3.41
C ILE A 9 -9.28 2.35 3.98
N GLY A 10 -9.33 1.97 5.25
CA GLY A 10 -8.20 1.40 5.97
C GLY A 10 -7.34 2.45 6.66
N LEU A 11 -7.60 2.69 7.94
CA LEU A 11 -6.89 3.68 8.78
C LEU A 11 -5.65 3.06 9.48
N GLY A 12 -4.90 2.21 8.75
CA GLY A 12 -3.58 1.74 9.18
C GLY A 12 -2.53 2.85 9.16
N GLY A 13 -1.24 2.51 9.19
CA GLY A 13 -0.18 3.51 9.15
C GLY A 13 -0.29 4.47 7.97
N VAL A 14 -0.47 3.94 6.76
CA VAL A 14 -0.58 4.72 5.51
C VAL A 14 -1.82 5.60 5.52
N GLY A 15 -3.00 4.99 5.65
CA GLY A 15 -4.27 5.71 5.60
C GLY A 15 -4.45 6.67 6.78
N GLY A 16 -3.95 6.30 7.95
CA GLY A 16 -3.98 7.20 9.10
C GLY A 16 -3.11 8.43 8.92
N TYR A 17 -1.95 8.31 8.28
CA TYR A 17 -1.11 9.49 8.00
C TYR A 17 -1.74 10.40 6.94
N PHE A 18 -2.03 9.89 5.75
CA PHE A 18 -2.57 10.71 4.66
C PHE A 18 -4.01 11.16 4.93
N GLY A 19 -4.87 10.25 5.40
CA GLY A 19 -6.24 10.56 5.80
C GLY A 19 -6.29 11.54 6.97
N GLY A 20 -5.37 11.42 7.92
CA GLY A 20 -5.21 12.36 9.03
C GLY A 20 -4.88 13.77 8.54
N LYS A 21 -3.92 13.94 7.62
CA LYS A 21 -3.60 15.25 7.01
C LYS A 21 -4.81 15.84 6.28
N LEU A 22 -5.54 15.03 5.49
CA LEU A 22 -6.78 15.47 4.84
C LEU A 22 -7.83 15.91 5.86
N ALA A 23 -8.15 15.08 6.85
CA ALA A 23 -9.16 15.40 7.86
C ALA A 23 -8.76 16.61 8.71
N HIS A 24 -7.50 16.76 9.09
CA HIS A 24 -7.01 17.92 9.81
C HIS A 24 -7.22 19.22 9.03
N THR A 25 -6.98 19.18 7.72
CA THR A 25 -7.13 20.35 6.84
C THR A 25 -8.59 20.73 6.63
N PHE A 26 -9.45 19.76 6.32
CA PHE A 26 -10.82 20.04 5.84
C PHE A 26 -11.90 19.96 6.91
N SER A 27 -11.62 19.38 8.08
CA SER A 27 -12.57 19.35 9.21
C SER A 27 -12.32 20.46 10.25
N SER A 28 -11.18 21.14 10.20
CA SER A 28 -10.99 22.38 10.97
C SER A 28 -11.83 23.49 10.34
N ASN A 29 -12.41 24.38 11.16
CA ASN A 29 -13.28 25.49 10.72
C ASN A 29 -12.68 26.44 9.67
N SER A 30 -11.44 26.23 9.22
CA SER A 30 -10.70 27.05 8.28
C SER A 30 -10.93 26.71 6.80
N ASP A 31 -11.23 25.45 6.45
CA ASP A 31 -11.54 25.05 5.06
C ASP A 31 -12.62 23.96 5.04
N SER A 32 -13.82 24.36 4.66
CA SER A 32 -14.96 23.44 4.54
C SER A 32 -15.21 22.98 3.10
N SER A 33 -14.20 23.06 2.22
CA SER A 33 -14.37 22.70 0.79
C SER A 33 -14.42 21.20 0.53
N ALA A 34 -14.09 20.35 1.51
CA ALA A 34 -14.22 18.91 1.40
C ALA A 34 -14.80 18.26 2.67
N ASN A 35 -15.43 17.10 2.51
CA ASN A 35 -15.80 16.19 3.57
C ASN A 35 -14.82 15.01 3.56
N VAL A 36 -14.33 14.59 4.73
CA VAL A 36 -13.41 13.47 4.85
C VAL A 36 -14.06 12.36 5.66
N PHE A 37 -14.21 11.21 5.04
CA PHE A 37 -14.82 10.03 5.62
C PHE A 37 -13.75 8.96 5.90
N PHE A 38 -13.81 8.35 7.07
CA PHE A 38 -12.91 7.26 7.46
C PHE A 38 -13.65 5.94 7.55
N VAL A 39 -13.11 4.92 6.87
CA VAL A 39 -13.60 3.55 6.97
C VAL A 39 -12.57 2.72 7.70
N ALA A 40 -12.90 2.28 8.93
CA ALA A 40 -12.05 1.51 9.83
C ALA A 40 -12.89 0.50 10.61
N ARG A 41 -12.24 -0.40 11.36
CA ARG A 41 -12.92 -1.49 12.10
C ARG A 41 -12.44 -1.57 13.56
N GLY A 42 -13.29 -2.18 14.40
CA GLY A 42 -12.97 -2.58 15.76
C GLY A 42 -12.48 -1.44 16.66
N ARG A 43 -11.62 -1.76 17.62
CA ARG A 43 -11.12 -0.80 18.64
C ARG A 43 -10.47 0.45 18.05
N HIS A 44 -9.90 0.34 16.84
CA HIS A 44 -9.29 1.49 16.18
C HIS A 44 -10.37 2.50 15.73
N LEU A 45 -11.47 2.03 15.16
CA LEU A 45 -12.62 2.86 14.81
C LEU A 45 -13.27 3.48 16.05
N GLU A 46 -13.47 2.70 17.11
CA GLU A 46 -14.06 3.19 18.37
C GLU A 46 -13.24 4.35 18.94
N ALA A 47 -11.91 4.20 19.00
CA ALA A 47 -11.03 5.26 19.48
C ALA A 47 -11.07 6.52 18.59
N ILE A 48 -11.17 6.36 17.26
CA ILE A 48 -11.30 7.48 16.30
C ILE A 48 -12.64 8.21 16.52
N ARG A 49 -13.72 7.49 16.74
CA ARG A 49 -15.04 8.10 17.01
C ARG A 49 -15.07 8.88 18.32
N GLU A 50 -14.39 8.37 19.33
CA GLU A 50 -14.39 8.99 20.68
C GLU A 50 -13.48 10.23 20.76
N LYS A 51 -12.28 10.16 20.19
CA LYS A 51 -11.20 11.14 20.41
C LYS A 51 -10.60 11.75 19.15
N GLY A 52 -11.08 11.35 17.97
CA GLY A 52 -10.43 11.64 16.70
C GLY A 52 -9.21 10.74 16.47
N LEU A 53 -8.63 10.84 15.28
CA LEU A 53 -7.38 10.17 14.93
C LEU A 53 -6.21 11.05 15.35
N ILE A 54 -5.32 10.53 16.18
CA ILE A 54 -4.08 11.20 16.58
C ILE A 54 -2.96 10.75 15.65
N VAL A 55 -2.28 11.70 15.01
CA VAL A 55 -1.12 11.43 14.16
C VAL A 55 0.11 12.12 14.75
N LYS A 56 1.13 11.33 15.06
CA LYS A 56 2.43 11.78 15.56
C LYS A 56 3.47 11.70 14.44
N SER A 57 4.09 12.82 14.11
CA SER A 57 5.07 12.90 13.03
C SER A 57 6.23 13.84 13.40
N PRO A 58 7.47 13.52 13.04
CA PRO A 58 8.58 14.47 13.13
C PRO A 58 8.39 15.72 12.26
N GLU A 59 7.56 15.62 11.21
CA GLU A 59 7.30 16.71 10.25
C GLU A 59 6.47 17.84 10.86
N PHE A 60 5.41 17.51 11.63
CA PHE A 60 4.43 18.47 12.14
C PHE A 60 4.05 18.27 13.62
N GLY A 61 4.76 17.42 14.34
CA GLY A 61 4.46 17.10 15.73
C GLY A 61 3.25 16.18 15.88
N THR A 62 2.39 16.50 16.83
CA THR A 62 1.16 15.72 17.12
C THR A 62 -0.06 16.53 16.71
N ILE A 63 -0.89 15.95 15.83
CA ILE A 63 -2.18 16.53 15.44
C ILE A 63 -3.33 15.59 15.78
N THR A 64 -4.50 16.17 16.07
CA THR A 64 -5.76 15.43 16.22
C THR A 64 -6.62 15.74 14.99
N CYS A 65 -7.11 14.69 14.35
CA CYS A 65 -7.84 14.76 13.09
C CYS A 65 -9.24 14.21 13.30
N THR A 66 -10.26 15.04 13.07
CA THR A 66 -11.66 14.63 13.20
C THR A 66 -12.26 14.49 11.81
N PRO A 67 -12.63 13.27 11.36
CA PRO A 67 -13.32 13.10 10.08
C PRO A 67 -14.75 13.64 10.14
N THR A 68 -15.37 13.90 8.99
CA THR A 68 -16.80 14.22 8.87
C THR A 68 -17.64 13.05 9.43
N LEU A 69 -17.23 11.81 9.13
CA LEU A 69 -17.80 10.59 9.70
C LEU A 69 -16.73 9.50 9.72
N ALA A 70 -16.66 8.74 10.81
CA ALA A 70 -15.90 7.49 10.89
C ALA A 70 -16.87 6.31 11.01
N THR A 71 -16.81 5.36 10.06
CA THR A 71 -17.73 4.23 9.99
C THR A 71 -17.03 2.94 9.61
N GLU A 72 -17.68 1.81 9.83
CA GLU A 72 -17.28 0.51 9.32
C GLU A 72 -17.91 0.21 7.95
N ARG A 73 -19.02 0.87 7.62
CA ARG A 73 -19.87 0.57 6.46
C ARG A 73 -19.83 1.69 5.42
N ILE A 74 -19.26 1.40 4.26
CA ILE A 74 -19.22 2.33 3.12
C ILE A 74 -20.63 2.69 2.64
N SER A 75 -21.59 1.81 2.82
CA SER A 75 -23.00 2.05 2.45
C SER A 75 -23.67 3.23 3.20
N GLU A 76 -23.09 3.67 4.31
CA GLU A 76 -23.55 4.85 5.05
C GLU A 76 -23.08 6.18 4.45
N LEU A 77 -22.11 6.13 3.53
CA LEU A 77 -21.50 7.31 2.93
C LEU A 77 -22.31 7.83 1.73
N PRO A 78 -22.18 9.13 1.39
CA PRO A 78 -22.70 9.67 0.14
C PRO A 78 -21.93 9.10 -1.07
N GLN A 79 -22.23 9.60 -2.27
CA GLN A 79 -21.37 9.42 -3.43
C GLN A 79 -20.00 10.04 -3.13
N ILE A 80 -18.92 9.37 -3.53
CA ILE A 80 -17.55 9.73 -3.22
C ILE A 80 -16.85 10.22 -4.49
N ASP A 81 -16.16 11.33 -4.36
CA ASP A 81 -15.38 11.92 -5.45
C ASP A 81 -13.94 11.36 -5.47
N VAL A 82 -13.38 11.05 -4.28
CA VAL A 82 -12.00 10.55 -4.17
C VAL A 82 -11.95 9.40 -3.16
N PHE A 83 -11.52 8.22 -3.59
CA PHE A 83 -11.15 7.11 -2.72
C PHE A 83 -9.64 7.01 -2.55
N LEU A 84 -9.18 6.94 -1.30
CA LEU A 84 -7.83 6.55 -0.92
C LEU A 84 -7.90 5.19 -0.22
N ILE A 85 -7.52 4.13 -0.91
CA ILE A 85 -7.59 2.76 -0.41
C ILE A 85 -6.24 2.36 0.14
N THR A 86 -6.18 2.10 1.44
CA THR A 86 -4.93 1.83 2.18
C THR A 86 -5.08 0.63 3.12
N VAL A 87 -5.95 -0.28 2.73
CA VAL A 87 -6.09 -1.59 3.39
C VAL A 87 -4.85 -2.46 3.13
N LYS A 88 -4.76 -3.58 3.82
CA LYS A 88 -3.80 -4.63 3.46
C LYS A 88 -4.20 -5.32 2.15
N GLY A 89 -3.22 -5.84 1.40
CA GLY A 89 -3.47 -6.46 0.09
C GLY A 89 -4.55 -7.55 0.11
N TYR A 90 -4.62 -8.33 1.19
CA TYR A 90 -5.61 -9.39 1.37
C TYR A 90 -7.06 -8.89 1.63
N ASP A 91 -7.24 -7.63 2.00
CA ASP A 91 -8.56 -7.00 2.18
C ASP A 91 -8.97 -6.15 0.96
N LEU A 92 -8.12 -6.03 -0.08
CA LEU A 92 -8.37 -5.16 -1.24
C LEU A 92 -9.66 -5.53 -2.01
N THR A 93 -9.86 -6.81 -2.26
CA THR A 93 -11.04 -7.29 -3.01
C THR A 93 -12.34 -6.97 -2.27
N GLU A 94 -12.41 -7.25 -0.97
CA GLU A 94 -13.57 -6.94 -0.14
C GLU A 94 -13.85 -5.43 -0.10
N ALA A 95 -12.80 -4.63 0.14
CA ALA A 95 -12.91 -3.18 0.17
C ALA A 95 -13.40 -2.61 -1.17
N SER A 96 -12.85 -3.09 -2.29
CA SER A 96 -13.22 -2.63 -3.63
C SER A 96 -14.65 -3.02 -4.02
N ILE A 97 -15.12 -4.19 -3.63
CA ILE A 97 -16.54 -4.60 -3.85
C ILE A 97 -17.48 -3.71 -3.03
N SER A 98 -17.15 -3.44 -1.78
CA SER A 98 -18.02 -2.66 -0.87
C SER A 98 -18.18 -1.20 -1.28
N MET A 99 -17.26 -0.66 -2.10
CA MET A 99 -17.32 0.75 -2.54
C MET A 99 -18.10 0.97 -3.85
N ARG A 100 -18.47 -0.07 -4.59
CA ARG A 100 -19.04 0.02 -5.95
C ARG A 100 -20.20 1.02 -6.07
N ASP A 101 -21.17 0.95 -5.14
CA ASP A 101 -22.35 1.80 -5.16
C ASP A 101 -22.07 3.26 -4.82
N ARG A 102 -20.82 3.59 -4.48
CA ARG A 102 -20.34 4.96 -4.16
C ARG A 102 -19.37 5.50 -5.19
N VAL A 103 -19.11 4.73 -6.26
CA VAL A 103 -18.23 5.10 -7.37
C VAL A 103 -19.08 5.64 -8.51
N GLY A 104 -18.80 6.87 -8.93
CA GLY A 104 -19.32 7.48 -10.17
C GLY A 104 -18.29 7.45 -11.28
N GLU A 105 -18.68 7.93 -12.46
CA GLU A 105 -17.82 7.96 -13.66
C GLU A 105 -16.51 8.75 -13.42
N HIS A 106 -16.57 9.86 -12.71
CA HIS A 106 -15.43 10.73 -12.43
C HIS A 106 -14.78 10.51 -11.06
N THR A 107 -15.19 9.48 -10.34
CA THR A 107 -14.58 9.16 -9.04
C THR A 107 -13.11 8.78 -9.21
N LEU A 108 -12.23 9.50 -8.54
CA LEU A 108 -10.79 9.22 -8.51
C LEU A 108 -10.49 8.13 -7.48
N ILE A 109 -9.75 7.10 -7.88
CA ILE A 109 -9.44 5.95 -7.03
C ILE A 109 -7.93 5.76 -6.96
N LEU A 110 -7.36 5.92 -5.76
CA LEU A 110 -5.96 5.64 -5.46
C LEU A 110 -5.85 4.50 -4.48
N ALA A 111 -5.06 3.49 -4.81
CA ALA A 111 -4.72 2.40 -3.90
C ALA A 111 -3.18 2.23 -3.85
N PRO A 112 -2.46 3.09 -3.09
CA PRO A 112 -0.99 3.07 -3.05
C PRO A 112 -0.46 1.91 -2.20
N LEU A 113 -0.85 0.70 -2.54
CA LEU A 113 -0.42 -0.55 -1.90
C LEU A 113 0.94 -1.00 -2.44
N ASN A 114 1.48 -2.08 -1.86
CA ASN A 114 2.81 -2.61 -2.19
C ASN A 114 2.81 -3.65 -3.33
N GLY A 115 1.78 -3.71 -4.18
CA GLY A 115 1.68 -4.66 -5.30
C GLY A 115 1.93 -4.02 -6.65
N ALA A 116 2.35 -4.83 -7.63
CA ALA A 116 2.52 -4.41 -9.01
C ALA A 116 1.24 -4.52 -9.86
N ASP A 117 0.24 -5.24 -9.37
CA ASP A 117 -1.01 -5.58 -10.06
C ASP A 117 -2.27 -4.96 -9.40
N ILE A 118 -2.09 -3.97 -8.54
CA ILE A 118 -3.18 -3.35 -7.77
C ILE A 118 -4.22 -2.71 -8.67
N GLN A 119 -3.78 -1.99 -9.71
CA GLN A 119 -4.69 -1.35 -10.66
C GLN A 119 -5.54 -2.39 -11.42
N GLU A 120 -4.91 -3.46 -11.91
CA GLU A 120 -5.60 -4.54 -12.60
C GLU A 120 -6.64 -5.22 -11.68
N LYS A 121 -6.28 -5.52 -10.43
CA LYS A 121 -7.20 -6.07 -9.42
C LYS A 121 -8.40 -5.15 -9.15
N LEU A 122 -8.17 -3.85 -9.05
CA LEU A 122 -9.26 -2.88 -8.90
C LEU A 122 -10.15 -2.84 -10.13
N ARG A 123 -9.60 -2.87 -11.35
CA ARG A 123 -10.37 -2.92 -12.60
C ARG A 123 -11.36 -4.09 -12.66
N ILE A 124 -10.95 -5.26 -12.17
CA ILE A 124 -11.81 -6.44 -12.13
C ILE A 124 -12.97 -6.25 -11.14
N THR A 125 -12.72 -5.58 -10.04
CA THR A 125 -13.69 -5.48 -8.93
C THR A 125 -14.51 -4.20 -8.96
N VAL A 126 -13.95 -3.06 -9.36
CA VAL A 126 -14.64 -1.77 -9.43
C VAL A 126 -15.09 -1.50 -10.86
N GLN A 127 -16.38 -1.37 -11.06
CA GLN A 127 -16.96 -1.07 -12.37
C GLN A 127 -17.19 0.44 -12.49
N GLY A 128 -16.18 1.16 -13.01
CA GLY A 128 -16.21 2.61 -13.19
C GLY A 128 -15.12 3.35 -12.44
N GLY A 129 -15.17 4.68 -12.49
CA GLY A 129 -14.17 5.56 -11.91
C GLY A 129 -12.83 5.57 -12.64
N ILE A 130 -11.99 6.51 -12.27
CA ILE A 130 -10.65 6.73 -12.80
C ILE A 130 -9.65 6.14 -11.80
N ILE A 131 -9.04 4.99 -12.14
CA ILE A 131 -8.14 4.27 -11.23
C ILE A 131 -6.70 4.68 -11.52
N LEU A 132 -6.16 5.52 -10.65
CA LEU A 132 -4.80 6.07 -10.78
C LEU A 132 -3.77 5.05 -10.27
N PRO A 133 -2.89 4.50 -11.14
CA PRO A 133 -1.80 3.64 -10.70
C PRO A 133 -0.94 4.39 -9.69
N SER A 134 -0.64 3.77 -8.54
CA SER A 134 -0.01 4.49 -7.44
C SER A 134 0.83 3.59 -6.54
N CYS A 135 1.84 4.19 -5.91
CA CYS A 135 2.60 3.59 -4.82
C CYS A 135 2.94 4.65 -3.76
N VAL A 136 3.34 4.20 -2.58
CA VAL A 136 3.65 5.08 -1.45
C VAL A 136 5.02 4.75 -0.83
N TYR A 137 5.75 5.77 -0.45
CA TYR A 137 6.95 5.67 0.38
C TYR A 137 6.65 6.30 1.74
N ILE A 138 6.54 5.49 2.77
CA ILE A 138 6.28 5.93 4.14
C ILE A 138 6.70 4.85 5.14
N SER A 139 7.13 5.27 6.32
CA SER A 139 7.30 4.42 7.49
C SER A 139 6.32 4.87 8.57
N SER A 140 5.22 4.15 8.70
CA SER A 140 4.14 4.47 9.64
C SER A 140 3.46 3.21 10.15
N TYR A 141 2.94 3.27 11.37
CA TYR A 141 2.25 2.15 12.02
C TYR A 141 1.23 2.64 13.05
N ILE A 142 0.33 1.77 13.44
CA ILE A 142 -0.59 2.01 14.55
C ILE A 142 0.20 1.78 15.86
N GLU A 143 0.44 2.86 16.61
CA GLU A 143 1.07 2.76 17.94
C GLU A 143 0.12 2.12 18.96
N LYS A 144 -1.15 2.54 18.93
CA LYS A 144 -2.27 1.99 19.68
C LYS A 144 -3.58 2.41 18.99
N PRO A 145 -4.73 1.82 19.34
CA PRO A 145 -6.02 2.23 18.76
C PRO A 145 -6.19 3.75 18.76
N GLY A 146 -6.52 4.32 17.59
CA GLY A 146 -6.70 5.76 17.39
C GLY A 146 -5.41 6.58 17.27
N VAL A 147 -4.21 5.96 17.33
CA VAL A 147 -2.93 6.68 17.28
C VAL A 147 -2.00 6.11 16.22
N ILE A 148 -1.59 6.95 15.30
CA ILE A 148 -0.61 6.65 14.24
C ILE A 148 0.73 7.30 14.60
N GLN A 149 1.81 6.54 14.46
CA GLN A 149 3.18 7.02 14.56
C GLN A 149 3.86 6.94 13.21
N THR A 150 4.57 8.01 12.80
CA THR A 150 5.40 8.01 11.59
C THR A 150 6.86 8.32 11.93
N GLY A 151 7.79 7.73 11.16
CA GLY A 151 9.23 8.00 11.31
C GLY A 151 9.76 9.08 10.37
N LYS A 152 9.15 9.21 9.20
CA LYS A 152 9.54 10.19 8.16
C LYS A 152 8.29 10.65 7.40
N PRO A 153 8.33 11.82 6.74
CA PRO A 153 7.29 12.25 5.82
C PRO A 153 6.98 11.19 4.77
N GLY A 154 5.70 11.02 4.47
CA GLY A 154 5.24 10.09 3.44
C GLY A 154 5.09 10.79 2.09
N LYS A 155 5.37 10.06 0.99
CA LYS A 155 5.19 10.52 -0.39
C LYS A 155 4.36 9.52 -1.18
N ILE A 156 3.36 10.01 -1.93
CA ILE A 156 2.58 9.22 -2.88
C ILE A 156 3.10 9.50 -4.28
N ILE A 157 3.43 8.44 -5.05
CA ILE A 157 3.66 8.54 -6.49
C ILE A 157 2.44 7.96 -7.18
N PHE A 158 1.87 8.68 -8.13
CA PHE A 158 0.73 8.20 -8.91
C PHE A 158 0.75 8.78 -10.32
N GLY A 159 0.03 8.14 -11.20
CA GLY A 159 0.04 8.54 -12.60
C GLY A 159 -1.31 8.43 -13.25
N LYS A 160 -1.31 8.76 -14.53
CA LYS A 160 -2.47 8.76 -15.39
C LYS A 160 -3.07 7.37 -15.50
N ASP A 161 -4.38 7.30 -15.48
CA ASP A 161 -5.11 6.09 -15.79
C ASP A 161 -5.05 5.83 -17.30
N PRO A 162 -4.50 4.68 -17.77
CA PRO A 162 -4.41 4.39 -19.20
C PRO A 162 -5.75 4.32 -19.92
N LEU A 163 -6.86 4.06 -19.19
CA LEU A 163 -8.19 4.03 -19.79
C LEU A 163 -8.86 5.41 -19.85
N HIS A 164 -8.29 6.40 -19.14
CA HIS A 164 -8.76 7.78 -19.09
C HIS A 164 -7.59 8.73 -19.37
N PRO A 165 -7.01 8.68 -20.59
CA PRO A 165 -5.74 9.37 -20.90
C PRO A 165 -5.87 10.90 -20.90
N ASP A 166 -7.08 11.43 -21.06
CA ASP A 166 -7.33 12.87 -21.10
C ASP A 166 -7.67 13.45 -19.72
N ASP A 167 -7.91 12.58 -18.72
CA ASP A 167 -8.31 13.02 -17.38
C ASP A 167 -7.07 13.31 -16.52
N THR A 168 -6.87 14.62 -16.23
CA THR A 168 -5.87 15.06 -15.25
C THR A 168 -6.56 15.37 -13.92
N PRO A 169 -6.13 14.77 -12.79
CA PRO A 169 -6.83 14.86 -11.51
C PRO A 169 -6.52 16.18 -10.77
N TYR A 170 -6.84 17.34 -11.37
CA TYR A 170 -6.54 18.66 -10.80
C TYR A 170 -7.13 18.87 -9.40
N GLU A 171 -8.31 18.30 -9.16
CA GLU A 171 -8.95 18.39 -7.85
C GLU A 171 -8.14 17.62 -6.79
N LEU A 172 -7.59 16.46 -7.13
CA LEU A 172 -6.70 15.71 -6.23
C LEU A 172 -5.42 16.48 -5.93
N PHE A 173 -4.81 17.13 -6.94
CA PHE A 173 -3.64 17.98 -6.73
C PHE A 173 -3.95 19.11 -5.74
N ARG A 174 -5.09 19.79 -5.92
CA ARG A 174 -5.55 20.84 -5.01
C ARG A 174 -5.72 20.33 -3.58
N LEU A 175 -6.34 19.16 -3.39
CA LEU A 175 -6.55 18.56 -2.09
C LEU A 175 -5.23 18.20 -1.41
N PHE A 176 -4.29 17.59 -2.14
CA PHE A 176 -2.98 17.21 -1.62
C PHE A 176 -2.12 18.43 -1.27
N GLN A 177 -2.10 19.46 -2.14
CA GLN A 177 -1.39 20.71 -1.86
C GLN A 177 -1.91 21.40 -0.60
N LYS A 178 -3.24 21.56 -0.46
CA LYS A 178 -3.86 22.17 0.74
C LYS A 178 -3.56 21.39 2.02
N SER A 179 -3.49 20.05 1.92
CA SER A 179 -3.20 19.18 3.06
C SER A 179 -1.70 18.94 3.28
N SER A 180 -0.82 19.66 2.57
CA SER A 180 0.63 19.49 2.61
C SER A 180 1.06 18.02 2.43
N ILE A 181 0.35 17.27 1.60
CA ILE A 181 0.71 15.90 1.22
C ILE A 181 1.75 15.97 0.12
N ASP A 182 2.93 15.37 0.36
CA ASP A 182 3.96 15.24 -0.68
C ASP A 182 3.53 14.19 -1.71
N TYR A 183 3.54 14.58 -2.98
CA TYR A 183 3.19 13.70 -4.08
C TYR A 183 4.02 13.96 -5.33
N GLU A 184 4.08 12.96 -6.18
CA GLU A 184 4.68 13.06 -7.51
C GLU A 184 3.70 12.52 -8.56
N TRP A 185 3.33 13.38 -9.49
CA TRP A 185 2.51 13.01 -10.65
C TRP A 185 3.38 12.57 -11.81
N LYS A 186 2.98 11.49 -12.48
CA LYS A 186 3.65 10.96 -13.68
C LYS A 186 2.63 10.70 -14.78
N GLU A 187 3.05 10.85 -16.03
CA GLU A 187 2.24 10.39 -17.18
C GLU A 187 2.07 8.87 -17.14
N ASP A 188 3.13 8.14 -16.77
CA ASP A 188 3.09 6.70 -16.47
C ASP A 188 3.77 6.43 -15.12
N ALA A 189 3.02 5.96 -14.13
CA ALA A 189 3.56 5.60 -12.83
C ALA A 189 4.04 4.14 -12.74
N ASN A 190 3.75 3.31 -13.74
CA ASN A 190 4.12 1.89 -13.70
C ASN A 190 5.62 1.66 -13.49
N PRO A 191 6.55 2.37 -14.15
CA PRO A 191 7.97 2.23 -13.87
C PRO A 191 8.31 2.43 -12.39
N ALA A 192 7.78 3.47 -11.75
CA ALA A 192 8.02 3.74 -10.33
C ALA A 192 7.42 2.68 -9.40
N ILE A 193 6.23 2.17 -9.73
CA ILE A 193 5.57 1.07 -9.00
C ILE A 193 6.42 -0.20 -9.08
N TRP A 194 6.88 -0.58 -10.26
CA TRP A 194 7.66 -1.78 -10.49
C TRP A 194 9.09 -1.67 -9.95
N GLU A 195 9.73 -0.49 -10.01
CA GLU A 195 11.01 -0.21 -9.36
C GLU A 195 10.90 -0.41 -7.84
N LYS A 196 9.82 0.07 -7.23
CA LYS A 196 9.56 -0.18 -5.82
C LYS A 196 9.30 -1.66 -5.56
N TYR A 197 8.45 -2.30 -6.38
CA TYR A 197 8.03 -3.68 -6.19
C TYR A 197 9.19 -4.67 -6.28
N ILE A 198 10.09 -4.51 -7.23
CA ILE A 198 11.32 -5.31 -7.37
C ILE A 198 12.11 -5.34 -6.06
N PHE A 199 12.27 -4.18 -5.43
CA PHE A 199 12.98 -4.04 -4.16
C PHE A 199 12.22 -4.72 -3.01
N ILE A 200 10.97 -4.29 -2.79
CA ILE A 200 10.25 -4.71 -1.58
C ILE A 200 9.85 -6.18 -1.61
N ALA A 201 9.44 -6.73 -2.77
CA ALA A 201 9.02 -8.12 -2.86
C ALA A 201 10.20 -9.07 -2.65
N SER A 202 11.33 -8.84 -3.33
CA SER A 202 12.50 -9.70 -3.23
C SER A 202 13.08 -9.74 -1.82
N PHE A 203 13.28 -8.57 -1.19
CA PHE A 203 13.78 -8.53 0.18
C PHE A 203 12.75 -9.06 1.18
N SER A 204 11.45 -8.80 0.99
CA SER A 204 10.42 -9.30 1.91
C SER A 204 10.34 -10.83 1.92
N LEU A 205 10.40 -11.46 0.77
CA LEU A 205 10.37 -12.93 0.66
C LEU A 205 11.58 -13.56 1.32
N ILE A 206 12.78 -13.10 1.03
CA ILE A 206 14.02 -13.65 1.59
C ILE A 206 14.15 -13.36 3.09
N SER A 207 13.85 -12.13 3.53
CA SER A 207 13.90 -11.79 4.95
C SER A 207 12.90 -12.59 5.79
N ALA A 208 11.71 -12.81 5.25
CA ALA A 208 10.68 -13.61 5.92
C ALA A 208 11.06 -15.10 5.98
N TYR A 209 11.54 -15.66 4.88
CA TYR A 209 11.87 -17.08 4.79
C TYR A 209 13.05 -17.46 5.68
N TYR A 210 14.13 -16.67 5.66
CA TYR A 210 15.31 -16.95 6.47
C TYR A 210 15.28 -16.29 7.85
N ASN A 211 14.26 -15.49 8.15
CA ASN A 211 14.16 -14.65 9.34
C ASN A 211 15.44 -13.80 9.54
N ARG A 212 15.83 -13.04 8.51
CA ARG A 212 17.05 -12.24 8.48
C ARG A 212 16.75 -10.77 8.16
N THR A 213 17.52 -9.89 8.77
CA THR A 213 17.48 -8.45 8.50
C THR A 213 18.10 -8.13 7.14
N LEU A 214 17.88 -6.90 6.64
CA LEU A 214 18.48 -6.45 5.38
C LEU A 214 20.02 -6.55 5.40
N GLY A 215 20.65 -6.14 6.50
CA GLY A 215 22.11 -6.21 6.66
C GLY A 215 22.62 -7.65 6.58
N GLU A 216 22.03 -8.57 7.34
CA GLU A 216 22.40 -10.00 7.34
C GLU A 216 22.25 -10.63 5.94
N ILE A 217 21.21 -10.23 5.18
CA ILE A 217 21.03 -10.68 3.79
C ILE A 217 22.14 -10.18 2.88
N LEU A 218 22.51 -8.90 3.00
CA LEU A 218 23.56 -8.30 2.17
C LEU A 218 24.95 -8.86 2.47
N GLU A 219 25.24 -9.18 3.72
CA GLU A 219 26.51 -9.75 4.17
C GLU A 219 26.69 -11.22 3.74
N LYS A 220 25.59 -11.97 3.55
CA LYS A 220 25.63 -13.39 3.20
C LYS A 220 25.50 -13.61 1.69
N PRO A 221 26.56 -13.97 0.94
CA PRO A 221 26.54 -14.08 -0.51
C PRO A 221 25.45 -15.00 -1.06
N SER A 222 25.12 -16.11 -0.37
CA SER A 222 24.06 -17.03 -0.79
C SER A 222 22.67 -16.38 -0.74
N LEU A 223 22.36 -15.60 0.30
CA LEU A 223 21.06 -14.93 0.44
C LEU A 223 20.95 -13.76 -0.55
N LYS A 224 22.01 -12.98 -0.71
CA LYS A 224 22.08 -11.92 -1.71
C LYS A 224 21.85 -12.47 -3.12
N LYS A 225 22.39 -13.65 -3.45
CA LYS A 225 22.17 -14.33 -4.75
C LYS A 225 20.70 -14.68 -4.96
N GLU A 226 20.00 -15.15 -3.92
CA GLU A 226 18.57 -15.48 -4.01
C GLU A 226 17.71 -14.22 -4.18
N VAL A 227 18.01 -13.12 -3.46
CA VAL A 227 17.35 -11.81 -3.67
C VAL A 227 17.51 -11.37 -5.12
N ILE A 228 18.72 -11.41 -5.67
CA ILE A 228 19.02 -11.05 -7.07
C ILE A 228 18.28 -11.96 -8.05
N ALA A 229 18.15 -13.24 -7.75
CA ALA A 229 17.40 -14.17 -8.60
C ALA A 229 15.92 -13.78 -8.68
N ILE A 230 15.27 -13.49 -7.55
CA ILE A 230 13.87 -13.01 -7.52
C ILE A 230 13.75 -11.66 -8.26
N MET A 231 14.69 -10.72 -8.05
CA MET A 231 14.70 -9.44 -8.78
C MET A 231 14.75 -9.64 -10.30
N ASN A 232 15.56 -10.59 -10.78
CA ASN A 232 15.65 -10.90 -12.21
C ASN A 232 14.37 -11.55 -12.75
N GLU A 233 13.70 -12.40 -11.97
CA GLU A 233 12.37 -12.93 -12.32
C GLU A 233 11.37 -11.77 -12.49
N ILE A 234 11.30 -10.83 -11.55
CA ILE A 234 10.40 -9.66 -11.63
C ILE A 234 10.78 -8.75 -12.79
N LYS A 235 12.08 -8.47 -13.01
CA LYS A 235 12.57 -7.67 -14.15
C LYS A 235 12.15 -8.28 -15.49
N SER A 236 12.23 -9.61 -15.60
CA SER A 236 11.81 -10.33 -16.81
C SER A 236 10.31 -10.22 -17.07
N ILE A 237 9.49 -10.31 -16.02
CA ILE A 237 8.04 -10.09 -16.09
C ILE A 237 7.74 -8.65 -16.53
N ALA A 238 8.37 -7.66 -15.89
CA ALA A 238 8.21 -6.24 -16.22
C ALA A 238 8.52 -5.97 -17.71
N SER A 239 9.63 -6.53 -18.21
CA SER A 239 10.02 -6.42 -19.62
C SER A 239 8.96 -6.99 -20.56
N LYS A 240 8.38 -8.16 -20.26
CA LYS A 240 7.29 -8.76 -21.04
C LYS A 240 6.01 -7.93 -20.99
N LYS A 241 5.72 -7.30 -19.87
CA LYS A 241 4.60 -6.33 -19.72
C LYS A 241 4.94 -4.95 -20.31
N LYS A 242 6.11 -4.78 -20.95
CA LYS A 242 6.58 -3.53 -21.56
C LYS A 242 6.76 -2.37 -20.56
N ILE A 243 6.99 -2.68 -19.31
CA ILE A 243 7.32 -1.69 -18.29
C ILE A 243 8.78 -1.28 -18.46
N GLN A 244 9.02 0.02 -18.63
CA GLN A 244 10.35 0.58 -18.85
C GLN A 244 11.09 0.71 -17.49
N LEU A 245 12.00 -0.23 -17.22
CA LEU A 245 12.88 -0.18 -16.06
C LEU A 245 14.32 0.07 -16.52
N PRO A 246 15.16 0.73 -15.70
CA PRO A 246 16.59 0.85 -15.97
C PRO A 246 17.24 -0.54 -16.12
N ASP A 247 18.19 -0.66 -17.02
CA ASP A 247 18.90 -1.94 -17.21
C ASP A 247 19.62 -2.41 -15.94
N GLU A 248 20.13 -1.46 -15.16
CA GLU A 248 20.80 -1.66 -13.88
C GLU A 248 19.85 -1.73 -12.66
N ILE A 249 18.53 -1.87 -12.86
CA ILE A 249 17.55 -1.81 -11.76
C ILE A 249 17.84 -2.80 -10.62
N VAL A 250 18.40 -3.96 -10.91
CA VAL A 250 18.77 -4.96 -9.89
C VAL A 250 19.91 -4.43 -9.03
N ASP A 251 20.95 -3.89 -9.64
CA ASP A 251 22.11 -3.32 -8.92
C ASP A 251 21.71 -2.08 -8.12
N LEU A 252 20.87 -1.23 -8.70
CA LEU A 252 20.29 -0.06 -8.00
C LEU A 252 19.46 -0.50 -6.79
N SER A 253 18.68 -1.56 -6.91
CA SER A 253 17.85 -2.10 -5.81
C SER A 253 18.74 -2.68 -4.69
N VAL A 254 19.79 -3.42 -5.03
CA VAL A 254 20.74 -3.93 -4.04
C VAL A 254 21.48 -2.77 -3.35
N LYS A 255 21.92 -1.77 -4.11
CA LYS A 255 22.54 -0.57 -3.56
C LYS A 255 21.59 0.20 -2.64
N LYS A 256 20.31 0.32 -3.01
CA LYS A 256 19.29 0.97 -2.17
C LYS A 256 19.15 0.29 -0.81
N ALA A 257 19.29 -1.03 -0.75
CA ALA A 257 19.20 -1.76 0.52
C ALA A 257 20.31 -1.36 1.50
N THR A 258 21.51 -0.97 1.02
CA THR A 258 22.62 -0.52 1.89
C THR A 258 22.35 0.85 2.55
N LEU A 259 21.33 1.58 2.11
CA LEU A 259 20.94 2.88 2.69
C LEU A 259 19.99 2.72 3.91
N PHE A 260 19.52 1.52 4.17
CA PHE A 260 18.71 1.22 5.35
C PHE A 260 19.60 0.80 6.53
N PRO A 261 19.15 1.02 7.78
CA PRO A 261 19.82 0.45 8.94
C PRO A 261 19.97 -1.08 8.77
N PRO A 262 21.15 -1.67 9.12
CA PRO A 262 21.41 -3.08 8.91
C PRO A 262 20.41 -4.00 9.62
N ASP A 263 19.85 -3.57 10.74
CA ASP A 263 18.86 -4.28 11.55
C ASP A 263 17.41 -4.14 11.02
N THR A 264 17.23 -3.50 9.86
CA THR A 264 15.91 -3.30 9.25
C THR A 264 15.24 -4.64 8.94
N GLN A 265 14.04 -4.82 9.49
CA GLN A 265 13.13 -5.93 9.20
C GLN A 265 12.03 -5.48 8.22
N THR A 266 11.64 -6.38 7.30
CA THR A 266 10.52 -6.12 6.39
C THR A 266 9.18 -6.28 7.11
N SER A 267 8.10 -5.72 6.53
CA SER A 267 6.75 -5.87 7.07
C SER A 267 6.30 -7.35 7.09
N LEU A 268 6.56 -8.08 6.01
CA LEU A 268 6.22 -9.50 5.91
C LEU A 268 6.94 -10.33 6.98
N GLN A 269 8.25 -10.09 7.19
CA GLN A 269 9.02 -10.76 8.25
C GLN A 269 8.40 -10.50 9.62
N ARG A 270 8.04 -9.26 9.94
CA ARG A 270 7.40 -8.91 11.21
C ARG A 270 6.03 -9.57 11.36
N ASP A 271 5.21 -9.56 10.31
CA ASP A 271 3.86 -10.14 10.35
C ASP A 271 3.93 -11.66 10.62
N LEU A 272 4.84 -12.39 9.98
CA LEU A 272 5.05 -13.81 10.22
C LEU A 272 5.68 -14.11 11.59
N SER A 273 6.66 -13.31 12.03
CA SER A 273 7.27 -13.47 13.37
C SER A 273 6.26 -13.21 14.50
N GLN A 274 5.28 -12.35 14.28
CA GLN A 274 4.19 -12.08 15.22
C GLN A 274 3.02 -13.07 15.10
N LYS A 275 3.15 -14.11 14.27
CA LYS A 275 2.13 -15.15 14.05
C LYS A 275 0.75 -14.57 13.70
N LYS A 276 0.72 -13.53 12.86
CA LYS A 276 -0.56 -12.94 12.43
C LYS A 276 -1.31 -13.91 11.52
N ASP A 277 -2.62 -14.02 11.71
CA ASP A 277 -3.49 -14.90 10.93
C ASP A 277 -3.45 -14.61 9.42
N LYS A 278 -3.17 -13.36 9.02
CA LYS A 278 -3.07 -12.93 7.63
C LYS A 278 -1.77 -12.17 7.41
N SER A 279 -1.12 -12.45 6.29
CA SER A 279 0.09 -11.76 5.84
C SER A 279 -0.04 -11.31 4.39
N GLU A 280 0.84 -10.43 3.94
CA GLU A 280 0.90 -9.98 2.55
C GLU A 280 1.77 -10.92 1.67
N LEU A 281 1.89 -12.20 2.03
CA LEU A 281 2.66 -13.18 1.27
C LEU A 281 2.20 -13.27 -0.19
N ASP A 282 0.87 -13.33 -0.41
CA ASP A 282 0.29 -13.34 -1.77
C ASP A 282 0.59 -12.07 -2.55
N LEU A 283 0.62 -10.91 -1.89
CA LEU A 283 0.93 -9.65 -2.54
C LEU A 283 2.36 -9.61 -3.08
N PHE A 284 3.30 -10.28 -2.40
CA PHE A 284 4.70 -10.33 -2.83
C PHE A 284 4.98 -11.59 -3.68
N GLY A 285 4.83 -12.79 -3.14
CA GLY A 285 5.14 -14.03 -3.83
C GLY A 285 4.07 -14.46 -4.83
N GLY A 286 2.82 -14.52 -4.39
CA GLY A 286 1.69 -14.94 -5.23
C GLY A 286 1.52 -14.09 -6.49
N THR A 287 1.66 -12.76 -6.37
CA THR A 287 1.62 -11.85 -7.53
C THR A 287 2.74 -12.13 -8.54
N ILE A 288 3.98 -12.42 -8.09
CA ILE A 288 5.09 -12.75 -9.01
C ILE A 288 4.78 -14.04 -9.78
N LEU A 289 4.28 -15.08 -9.08
CA LEU A 289 3.92 -16.36 -9.71
C LEU A 289 2.78 -16.18 -10.71
N TYR A 290 1.75 -15.44 -10.34
CA TYR A 290 0.60 -15.15 -11.20
C TYR A 290 1.01 -14.40 -12.48
N LEU A 291 1.72 -13.28 -12.33
CA LEU A 291 2.18 -12.47 -13.47
C LEU A 291 3.21 -13.21 -14.33
N GLY A 292 4.11 -13.99 -13.70
CA GLY A 292 5.05 -14.84 -14.44
C GLY A 292 4.33 -15.85 -15.34
N LYS A 293 3.30 -16.52 -14.81
CA LYS A 293 2.46 -17.44 -15.58
C LYS A 293 1.71 -16.74 -16.71
N GLU A 294 1.13 -15.57 -16.43
CA GLU A 294 0.41 -14.76 -17.41
C GLU A 294 1.25 -14.42 -18.62
N VAL A 295 2.52 -14.04 -18.42
CA VAL A 295 3.42 -13.61 -19.52
C VAL A 295 4.41 -14.67 -19.98
N GLY A 296 4.32 -15.91 -19.46
CA GLY A 296 5.18 -17.03 -19.86
C GLY A 296 6.61 -16.92 -19.35
N ILE A 297 6.85 -16.29 -18.21
CA ILE A 297 8.15 -16.18 -17.53
C ILE A 297 8.21 -17.17 -16.37
N SER A 298 9.25 -18.03 -16.36
CA SER A 298 9.52 -18.95 -15.24
C SER A 298 10.01 -18.19 -14.01
N THR A 299 9.48 -18.55 -12.84
CA THR A 299 9.79 -17.91 -11.54
C THR A 299 10.16 -18.94 -10.48
N PRO A 300 11.22 -19.79 -10.73
CA PRO A 300 11.52 -20.94 -9.89
C PRO A 300 12.00 -20.55 -8.48
N THR A 301 12.74 -19.43 -8.35
CA THR A 301 13.23 -18.99 -7.04
C THR A 301 12.08 -18.48 -6.18
N THR A 302 11.22 -17.65 -6.75
CA THR A 302 10.01 -17.18 -6.06
C THR A 302 9.11 -18.35 -5.69
N GLY A 303 8.88 -19.30 -6.62
CA GLY A 303 7.99 -20.45 -6.39
C GLY A 303 8.44 -21.29 -5.21
N LYS A 304 9.74 -21.63 -5.14
CA LYS A 304 10.32 -22.36 -4.00
C LYS A 304 10.10 -21.63 -2.68
N ILE A 305 10.48 -20.36 -2.61
CA ILE A 305 10.38 -19.57 -1.37
C ILE A 305 8.92 -19.37 -0.94
N TYR A 306 8.04 -19.08 -1.90
CA TYR A 306 6.62 -18.89 -1.64
C TYR A 306 5.97 -20.15 -1.05
N GLN A 307 6.19 -21.33 -1.64
CA GLN A 307 5.65 -22.59 -1.15
C GLN A 307 6.10 -22.92 0.29
N GLU A 308 7.36 -22.65 0.62
CA GLU A 308 7.85 -22.88 1.98
C GLU A 308 7.24 -21.87 2.98
N LEU A 309 7.08 -20.62 2.58
CA LEU A 309 6.42 -19.61 3.42
C LEU A 309 4.92 -19.90 3.61
N GLU A 310 4.22 -20.44 2.60
CA GLU A 310 2.83 -20.92 2.75
C GLU A 310 2.71 -22.02 3.81
N LYS A 311 3.61 -22.99 3.82
CA LYS A 311 3.64 -24.06 4.83
C LYS A 311 3.82 -23.48 6.24
N ILE A 312 4.75 -22.52 6.40
CA ILE A 312 4.98 -21.83 7.67
C ILE A 312 3.72 -21.07 8.10
N SER A 313 3.11 -20.31 7.21
CA SER A 313 1.90 -19.54 7.50
C SER A 313 0.72 -20.43 7.88
N SER A 314 0.53 -21.55 7.18
CA SER A 314 -0.55 -22.51 7.45
C SER A 314 -0.37 -23.24 8.80
N SER A 315 0.86 -23.52 9.18
CA SER A 315 1.17 -24.16 10.48
C SER A 315 0.93 -23.21 11.68
N LEU A 316 0.95 -21.90 11.46
CA LEU A 316 0.69 -20.91 12.50
C LEU A 316 -0.83 -20.70 12.77
N GLY A 317 -1.70 -21.04 11.80
CA GLY A 317 -3.16 -20.88 11.89
C GLY A 317 -3.91 -22.07 12.49
N THR A 318 -3.25 -23.17 12.80
CA THR A 318 -3.89 -24.32 13.47
C THR A 318 -3.78 -24.13 14.98
N PRO A 319 -4.91 -23.95 15.73
CA PRO A 319 -4.85 -24.00 17.19
C PRO A 319 -4.32 -25.37 17.60
N GLU A 320 -3.30 -25.40 18.46
CA GLU A 320 -2.94 -26.63 19.18
C GLU A 320 -4.21 -27.15 19.86
N VAL A 321 -4.75 -28.25 19.36
CA VAL A 321 -5.75 -29.02 20.08
C VAL A 321 -5.00 -29.62 21.27
N SER A 322 -5.04 -28.88 22.39
CA SER A 322 -4.61 -29.43 23.67
C SER A 322 -5.51 -30.62 24.02
N GLY A 323 -4.94 -31.82 23.87
CA GLY A 323 -5.52 -33.05 24.36
C GLY A 323 -5.53 -33.14 25.91
#